data_5aaff931545fa64544520a8987789abd
#
_entry.id   5aaff931545fa64544520a8987789abd
#
_cell.length_a   1.000
_cell.length_b   1.000
_cell.length_c   1.000
_cell.angle_alpha   90.00
_cell.angle_beta   90.00
_cell.angle_gamma   90.00
#
_symmetry.space_group_name_H-M   'P 1'
#
loop_
_entity.id
_entity.type
_entity.pdbx_description
1 polymer ?
#
loop_
_entity_poly.entity_id
_entity_poly.type
_entity_poly.pdbx_seq_one_letter_code
_entity_poly.pdbx_strand_id
1 'polypeptide(L)'
;KTTLTGSIGVFGMFLRLEDALKNKLGITFDAVRTNTSADMGVMRPLTATERAAIMRSVDEVYETFTSYVAEGRNLPLEKVLDIAGGRVWSGTDALALGLVDTNGGLKTAIAIAADKAELGDKFRIVEMTEAPTGFGAFFSGFMAKVKADIVAGELGPWAGEWRKIREAVGQQGVVMYCPYAVQPEM
;
A
#
# COMPACT_ATOMS: atom_id res chain seq x y z
N LYS A 1 13.47 4.26 16.53
CA LYS A 1 14.66 4.83 15.89
C LYS A 1 14.91 4.23 14.51
N THR A 2 14.46 3.01 14.27
CA THR A 2 14.56 2.29 12.98
C THR A 2 13.30 2.40 12.12
N THR A 3 12.25 3.01 12.63
CA THR A 3 11.02 3.28 11.86
C THR A 3 11.36 4.22 10.71
N LEU A 4 10.83 3.93 9.54
CA LEU A 4 10.96 4.78 8.36
C LEU A 4 9.76 5.71 8.24
N THR A 5 10.01 6.94 7.82
CA THR A 5 9.00 7.97 7.58
C THR A 5 9.44 8.87 6.41
N GLY A 6 8.72 9.93 6.14
CA GLY A 6 8.97 10.79 4.99
C GLY A 6 8.18 10.30 3.78
N SER A 7 8.86 9.93 2.71
CA SER A 7 8.25 9.55 1.42
C SER A 7 7.31 10.65 0.88
N ILE A 8 7.67 11.91 1.14
CA ILE A 8 6.91 13.07 0.68
C ILE A 8 7.15 13.22 -0.82
N GLY A 9 6.30 12.58 -1.60
CA GLY A 9 6.40 12.52 -3.05
C GLY A 9 5.14 11.93 -3.65
N VAL A 10 5.00 12.09 -4.96
CA VAL A 10 3.86 11.58 -5.74
C VAL A 10 4.39 10.81 -6.93
N PHE A 11 3.84 9.65 -7.18
CA PHE A 11 4.11 8.90 -8.38
C PHE A 11 2.84 8.23 -8.90
N GLY A 12 2.77 8.03 -10.21
CA GLY A 12 1.71 7.26 -10.84
C GLY A 12 2.31 6.10 -11.63
N MET A 13 1.69 4.93 -11.55
CA MET A 13 2.08 3.77 -12.33
C MET A 13 0.94 3.39 -13.28
N PHE A 14 1.25 3.32 -14.57
CA PHE A 14 0.33 2.90 -15.60
C PHE A 14 0.81 1.58 -16.20
N LEU A 15 0.05 0.53 -15.98
CA LEU A 15 0.32 -0.78 -16.57
C LEU A 15 -0.10 -0.76 -18.05
N ARG A 16 0.71 -1.37 -18.88
CA ARG A 16 0.39 -1.60 -20.30
C ARG A 16 0.39 -3.09 -20.57
N LEU A 17 -0.77 -3.61 -20.89
CA LEU A 17 -0.97 -5.05 -21.08
C LEU A 17 -1.06 -5.46 -22.57
N GLU A 18 -1.23 -4.50 -23.47
CA GLU A 18 -1.41 -4.75 -24.93
C GLU A 18 -0.33 -5.67 -25.49
N ASP A 19 0.95 -5.33 -25.28
CA ASP A 19 2.07 -6.10 -25.82
C ASP A 19 2.15 -7.50 -25.22
N ALA A 20 1.86 -7.64 -23.93
CA ALA A 20 1.86 -8.94 -23.26
C ALA A 20 0.74 -9.86 -23.79
N LEU A 21 -0.46 -9.32 -23.93
CA LEU A 21 -1.62 -10.06 -24.44
C LEU A 21 -1.43 -10.44 -25.92
N LYS A 22 -0.95 -9.52 -26.73
CA LYS A 22 -0.69 -9.78 -28.15
C LYS A 22 0.43 -10.80 -28.36
N ASN A 23 1.57 -10.61 -27.70
CA ASN A 23 2.77 -11.40 -27.98
C ASN A 23 2.78 -12.76 -27.25
N LYS A 24 2.07 -12.89 -26.13
CA LYS A 24 2.02 -14.13 -25.35
C LYS A 24 0.77 -14.94 -25.55
N LEU A 25 -0.36 -14.28 -25.76
CA LEU A 25 -1.67 -14.94 -25.86
C LEU A 25 -2.31 -14.81 -27.25
N GLY A 26 -1.72 -14.03 -28.17
CA GLY A 26 -2.29 -13.80 -29.51
C GLY A 26 -3.59 -12.99 -29.51
N ILE A 27 -3.91 -12.31 -28.38
CA ILE A 27 -5.13 -11.52 -28.22
C ILE A 27 -4.87 -10.11 -28.74
N THR A 28 -5.69 -9.66 -29.70
CA THR A 28 -5.68 -8.29 -30.22
C THR A 28 -6.94 -7.55 -29.80
N PHE A 29 -6.83 -6.25 -29.61
CA PHE A 29 -7.94 -5.38 -29.24
C PHE A 29 -8.23 -4.42 -30.36
N ASP A 30 -9.51 -4.24 -30.67
CA ASP A 30 -10.01 -3.17 -31.51
C ASP A 30 -10.82 -2.22 -30.65
N ALA A 31 -10.75 -0.92 -30.92
CA ALA A 31 -11.38 0.10 -30.10
C ALA A 31 -12.10 1.14 -30.96
N VAL A 32 -13.40 1.29 -30.70
CA VAL A 32 -14.19 2.39 -31.23
C VAL A 32 -14.32 3.47 -30.17
N ARG A 33 -13.97 4.70 -30.50
CA ARG A 33 -13.87 5.81 -29.54
C ARG A 33 -14.73 6.98 -29.97
N THR A 34 -15.31 7.66 -29.00
CA THR A 34 -16.03 8.92 -29.20
C THR A 34 -15.09 10.12 -29.32
N ASN A 35 -13.91 10.06 -28.70
CA ASN A 35 -12.84 11.03 -28.83
C ASN A 35 -11.48 10.40 -28.50
N THR A 36 -10.39 11.18 -28.63
CA THR A 36 -9.00 10.71 -28.51
C THR A 36 -8.63 10.17 -27.13
N SER A 37 -9.29 10.65 -26.07
CA SER A 37 -8.98 10.30 -24.67
C SER A 37 -10.11 9.52 -23.98
N ALA A 38 -11.09 9.03 -24.76
CA ALA A 38 -12.23 8.29 -24.20
C ALA A 38 -11.87 6.91 -23.61
N ASP A 39 -10.71 6.38 -23.97
CA ASP A 39 -10.23 5.05 -23.57
C ASP A 39 -8.85 5.09 -22.90
N MET A 40 -8.56 6.10 -22.10
CA MET A 40 -7.31 6.18 -21.35
C MET A 40 -7.22 4.97 -20.40
N GLY A 41 -6.50 3.93 -20.82
CA GLY A 41 -6.45 2.66 -20.11
C GLY A 41 -5.19 1.84 -20.39
N VAL A 42 -5.24 0.58 -20.00
CA VAL A 42 -4.10 -0.35 -20.01
C VAL A 42 -3.82 -1.00 -21.39
N MET A 43 -4.72 -0.80 -22.36
CA MET A 43 -4.70 -1.50 -23.66
C MET A 43 -4.03 -0.71 -24.79
N ARG A 44 -3.52 0.48 -24.51
CA ARG A 44 -2.72 1.28 -25.45
C ARG A 44 -1.77 2.19 -24.73
N PRO A 45 -0.71 2.70 -25.40
CA PRO A 45 0.14 3.73 -24.84
C PRO A 45 -0.61 5.06 -24.65
N LEU A 46 -0.22 5.80 -23.64
CA LEU A 46 -0.72 7.16 -23.42
C LEU A 46 -0.25 8.08 -24.57
N THR A 47 -1.16 8.93 -25.01
CA THR A 47 -0.82 10.02 -25.94
C THR A 47 0.03 11.08 -25.24
N ALA A 48 0.70 11.95 -26.00
CA ALA A 48 1.47 13.05 -25.43
C ALA A 48 0.60 14.01 -24.59
N THR A 49 -0.63 14.27 -25.03
CA THR A 49 -1.61 15.11 -24.33
C THR A 49 -2.06 14.47 -23.01
N GLU A 50 -2.34 13.18 -23.01
CA GLU A 50 -2.72 12.43 -21.80
C GLU A 50 -1.56 12.40 -20.80
N ARG A 51 -0.36 12.11 -21.27
CA ARG A 51 0.84 12.16 -20.43
C ARG A 51 1.04 13.54 -19.81
N ALA A 52 0.90 14.61 -20.58
CA ALA A 52 1.02 15.98 -20.08
C ALA A 52 -0.07 16.33 -19.04
N ALA A 53 -1.31 15.82 -19.23
CA ALA A 53 -2.39 16.00 -18.26
C ALA A 53 -2.10 15.27 -16.95
N ILE A 54 -1.62 14.02 -17.02
CA ILE A 54 -1.23 13.23 -15.85
C ILE A 54 -0.07 13.92 -15.10
N MET A 55 0.95 14.39 -15.83
CA MET A 55 2.09 15.08 -15.19
C MET A 55 1.65 16.33 -14.46
N ARG A 56 0.78 17.16 -15.06
CA ARG A 56 0.21 18.31 -14.34
C ARG A 56 -0.53 17.91 -13.07
N SER A 57 -1.34 16.86 -13.14
CA SER A 57 -2.04 16.36 -11.96
C SER A 57 -1.09 15.86 -10.86
N VAL A 58 0.01 15.21 -11.24
CA VAL A 58 1.07 14.80 -10.29
C VAL A 58 1.72 16.01 -9.65
N ASP A 59 2.05 17.04 -10.43
CA ASP A 59 2.66 18.28 -9.94
C ASP A 59 1.71 19.02 -8.98
N GLU A 60 0.44 19.18 -9.33
CA GLU A 60 -0.59 19.80 -8.48
C GLU A 60 -0.77 19.06 -7.13
N VAL A 61 -0.80 17.72 -7.17
CA VAL A 61 -0.88 16.92 -5.94
C VAL A 61 0.39 17.05 -5.11
N TYR A 62 1.57 17.11 -5.75
CA TYR A 62 2.84 17.28 -5.06
C TYR A 62 2.95 18.66 -4.38
N GLU A 63 2.55 19.73 -5.07
CA GLU A 63 2.50 21.08 -4.52
C GLU A 63 1.55 21.16 -3.31
N THR A 64 0.35 20.57 -3.45
CA THR A 64 -0.62 20.48 -2.35
C THR A 64 -0.06 19.71 -1.16
N PHE A 65 0.55 18.56 -1.42
CA PHE A 65 1.12 17.72 -0.37
C PHE A 65 2.25 18.43 0.38
N THR A 66 3.20 19.02 -0.34
CA THR A 66 4.33 19.74 0.29
C THR A 66 3.87 20.97 1.05
N SER A 67 2.84 21.67 0.59
CA SER A 67 2.21 22.80 1.29
C SER A 67 1.57 22.35 2.61
N TYR A 68 0.83 21.25 2.63
CA TYR A 68 0.26 20.70 3.87
C TYR A 68 1.32 20.24 4.87
N VAL A 69 2.44 19.68 4.38
CA VAL A 69 3.56 19.34 5.26
C VAL A 69 4.19 20.59 5.85
N ALA A 70 4.41 21.62 5.05
CA ALA A 70 4.96 22.91 5.48
C ALA A 70 4.11 23.54 6.57
N GLU A 71 2.80 23.63 6.35
CA GLU A 71 1.82 24.15 7.29
C GLU A 71 1.75 23.30 8.57
N GLY A 72 1.52 21.99 8.42
CA GLY A 72 1.33 21.08 9.53
C GLY A 72 2.58 20.89 10.41
N ARG A 73 3.77 21.11 9.85
CA ARG A 73 5.05 21.04 10.57
C ARG A 73 5.65 22.40 10.92
N ASN A 74 4.98 23.48 10.52
CA ASN A 74 5.48 24.85 10.68
C ASN A 74 6.91 25.01 10.13
N LEU A 75 7.15 24.45 8.95
CA LEU A 75 8.43 24.51 8.26
C LEU A 75 8.33 25.41 7.02
N PRO A 76 9.39 26.14 6.65
CA PRO A 76 9.44 26.82 5.36
C PRO A 76 9.28 25.82 4.21
N LEU A 77 8.49 26.20 3.20
CA LEU A 77 8.23 25.32 2.03
C LEU A 77 9.52 24.89 1.33
N GLU A 78 10.50 25.78 1.20
CA GLU A 78 11.81 25.48 0.62
C GLU A 78 12.50 24.32 1.37
N LYS A 79 12.47 24.36 2.72
CA LYS A 79 13.03 23.27 3.54
C LYS A 79 12.29 21.95 3.33
N VAL A 80 10.97 22.02 3.17
CA VAL A 80 10.16 20.81 2.87
C VAL A 80 10.54 20.25 1.50
N LEU A 81 10.69 21.09 0.48
CA LEU A 81 11.10 20.66 -0.86
C LEU A 81 12.49 20.00 -0.86
N ASP A 82 13.43 20.51 -0.07
CA ASP A 82 14.78 19.95 0.07
C ASP A 82 14.79 18.53 0.65
N ILE A 83 13.86 18.22 1.55
CA ILE A 83 13.77 16.93 2.22
C ILE A 83 12.69 16.00 1.65
N ALA A 84 11.88 16.50 0.70
CA ALA A 84 10.85 15.78 -0.01
C ALA A 84 11.40 14.94 -1.20
N GLY A 85 10.69 14.90 -2.31
CA GLY A 85 11.09 14.15 -3.51
C GLY A 85 11.02 12.64 -3.32
N GLY A 86 10.12 12.16 -2.46
CA GLY A 86 9.94 10.75 -2.16
C GLY A 86 11.03 10.13 -1.28
N ARG A 87 11.93 10.91 -0.72
CA ARG A 87 12.99 10.40 0.17
C ARG A 87 12.41 9.82 1.44
N VAL A 88 13.02 8.74 1.90
CA VAL A 88 12.66 8.05 3.13
C VAL A 88 13.73 8.37 4.19
N TRP A 89 13.27 8.69 5.38
CA TRP A 89 14.11 9.08 6.51
C TRP A 89 13.96 8.10 7.67
N SER A 90 15.04 7.87 8.41
CA SER A 90 14.95 7.17 9.70
C SER A 90 14.21 8.03 10.72
N GLY A 91 13.60 7.40 11.73
CA GLY A 91 12.94 8.16 12.81
C GLY A 91 13.87 9.16 13.52
N THR A 92 15.17 8.85 13.57
CA THR A 92 16.18 9.76 14.16
C THR A 92 16.41 10.98 13.29
N ASP A 93 16.59 10.78 11.97
CA ASP A 93 16.80 11.88 11.03
C ASP A 93 15.52 12.70 10.86
N ALA A 94 14.35 12.05 10.83
CA ALA A 94 13.06 12.73 10.75
C ALA A 94 12.80 13.66 11.94
N LEU A 95 13.26 13.27 13.14
CA LEU A 95 13.22 14.15 14.33
C LEU A 95 14.12 15.38 14.15
N ALA A 96 15.34 15.18 13.66
CA ALA A 96 16.27 16.28 13.41
C ALA A 96 15.77 17.24 12.32
N LEU A 97 15.05 16.71 11.32
CA LEU A 97 14.44 17.48 10.22
C LEU A 97 13.14 18.19 10.63
N GLY A 98 12.56 17.85 11.77
CA GLY A 98 11.28 18.38 12.23
C GLY A 98 10.05 17.72 11.63
N LEU A 99 10.22 16.57 10.98
CA LEU A 99 9.11 15.80 10.40
C LEU A 99 8.30 15.02 11.44
N VAL A 100 8.90 14.72 12.60
CA VAL A 100 8.22 14.07 13.72
C VAL A 100 8.55 14.80 15.02
N ASP A 101 7.70 14.70 16.03
CA ASP A 101 7.84 15.43 17.31
C ASP A 101 8.70 14.68 18.31
N THR A 102 8.64 13.33 18.28
CA THR A 102 9.38 12.49 19.21
C THR A 102 9.56 11.08 18.69
N ASN A 103 10.55 10.38 19.22
CA ASN A 103 10.74 8.96 19.00
C ASN A 103 10.18 8.18 20.19
N GLY A 104 9.35 7.18 19.92
CA GLY A 104 8.75 6.34 20.97
C GLY A 104 8.07 5.10 20.39
N GLY A 105 7.59 4.24 21.28
CA GLY A 105 6.76 3.11 20.94
C GLY A 105 5.27 3.41 21.14
N LEU A 106 4.43 2.40 20.95
CA LEU A 106 2.97 2.52 21.11
C LEU A 106 2.57 3.09 22.47
N LYS A 107 3.24 2.67 23.56
CA LYS A 107 2.95 3.20 24.90
C LYS A 107 3.19 4.72 24.99
N THR A 108 4.27 5.21 24.37
CA THR A 108 4.59 6.63 24.31
C THR A 108 3.54 7.40 23.50
N ALA A 109 3.13 6.85 22.35
CA ALA A 109 2.09 7.46 21.52
C ALA A 109 0.75 7.55 22.25
N ILE A 110 0.35 6.49 22.98
CA ILE A 110 -0.88 6.48 23.79
C ILE A 110 -0.79 7.54 24.91
N ALA A 111 0.34 7.63 25.61
CA ALA A 111 0.52 8.61 26.67
C ALA A 111 0.41 10.06 26.13
N ILE A 112 1.06 10.34 25.00
CA ILE A 112 0.97 11.66 24.35
C ILE A 112 -0.47 11.96 23.88
N ALA A 113 -1.17 10.97 23.36
CA ALA A 113 -2.56 11.15 22.94
C ALA A 113 -3.49 11.43 24.13
N ALA A 114 -3.31 10.72 25.25
CA ALA A 114 -4.06 10.93 26.46
C ALA A 114 -3.79 12.32 27.08
N ASP A 115 -2.53 12.76 27.06
CA ASP A 115 -2.12 14.09 27.53
C ASP A 115 -2.75 15.20 26.66
N LYS A 116 -2.63 15.10 25.34
CA LYS A 116 -3.24 16.05 24.40
C LYS A 116 -4.77 16.11 24.49
N ALA A 117 -5.41 15.02 24.89
CA ALA A 117 -6.84 14.95 25.09
C ALA A 117 -7.27 15.29 26.52
N GLU A 118 -6.35 15.69 27.40
CA GLU A 118 -6.57 16.07 28.80
C GLU A 118 -7.33 14.97 29.62
N LEU A 119 -7.07 13.68 29.29
CA LEU A 119 -7.81 12.56 29.91
C LEU A 119 -7.32 12.19 31.33
N GLY A 120 -6.19 12.75 31.78
CA GLY A 120 -5.56 12.39 33.04
C GLY A 120 -5.12 10.93 33.09
N ASP A 121 -5.05 10.35 34.31
CA ASP A 121 -4.56 8.98 34.51
C ASP A 121 -5.61 7.88 34.27
N LYS A 122 -6.88 8.27 34.12
CA LYS A 122 -8.02 7.32 34.01
C LYS A 122 -8.63 7.34 32.62
N PHE A 123 -8.01 6.62 31.70
CA PHE A 123 -8.55 6.42 30.35
C PHE A 123 -8.61 4.94 29.99
N ARG A 124 -9.43 4.60 29.01
CA ARG A 124 -9.58 3.25 28.48
C ARG A 124 -9.10 3.22 27.02
N ILE A 125 -8.22 2.28 26.73
CA ILE A 125 -7.81 1.98 25.35
C ILE A 125 -8.87 1.03 24.75
N VAL A 126 -9.43 1.41 23.62
CA VAL A 126 -10.37 0.58 22.86
C VAL A 126 -9.75 0.31 21.50
N GLU A 127 -9.52 -0.94 21.20
CA GLU A 127 -9.12 -1.37 19.87
C GLU A 127 -10.35 -1.44 18.97
N MET A 128 -10.41 -0.54 17.99
CA MET A 128 -11.47 -0.53 16.99
C MET A 128 -11.06 -1.36 15.79
N THR A 129 -11.41 -2.63 15.80
CA THR A 129 -11.32 -3.48 14.61
C THR A 129 -12.56 -3.25 13.75
N GLU A 130 -12.38 -2.66 12.58
CA GLU A 130 -13.44 -2.63 11.57
C GLU A 130 -13.63 -4.05 11.02
N ALA A 131 -14.60 -4.77 11.58
CA ALA A 131 -15.09 -5.96 10.90
C ALA A 131 -15.81 -5.49 9.62
N PRO A 132 -15.46 -6.01 8.45
CA PRO A 132 -16.19 -5.68 7.22
C PRO A 132 -17.65 -6.08 7.41
N THR A 133 -18.55 -5.09 7.41
CA THR A 133 -19.99 -5.29 7.61
C THR A 133 -20.76 -5.20 6.29
N GLY A 134 -21.85 -5.95 6.18
CA GLY A 134 -22.78 -5.88 5.05
C GLY A 134 -22.20 -6.40 3.73
N PHE A 135 -22.49 -5.69 2.63
CA PHE A 135 -22.12 -6.09 1.28
C PHE A 135 -20.59 -6.22 1.08
N GLY A 136 -19.79 -5.39 1.75
CA GLY A 136 -18.35 -5.46 1.71
C GLY A 136 -17.78 -6.76 2.28
N ALA A 137 -18.35 -7.27 3.38
CA ALA A 137 -17.97 -8.57 3.95
C ALA A 137 -18.35 -9.73 3.04
N PHE A 138 -19.53 -9.68 2.44
CA PHE A 138 -19.99 -10.67 1.48
C PHE A 138 -19.11 -10.67 0.23
N PHE A 139 -18.83 -9.50 -0.34
CA PHE A 139 -18.03 -9.37 -1.55
C PHE A 139 -16.57 -9.77 -1.32
N SER A 140 -15.97 -9.38 -0.21
CA SER A 140 -14.60 -9.78 0.13
C SER A 140 -14.48 -11.29 0.37
N GLY A 141 -15.46 -11.89 1.05
CA GLY A 141 -15.54 -13.34 1.24
C GLY A 141 -15.74 -14.10 -0.08
N PHE A 142 -16.62 -13.61 -0.94
CA PHE A 142 -16.85 -14.16 -2.27
C PHE A 142 -15.58 -14.08 -3.14
N MET A 143 -14.93 -12.92 -3.21
CA MET A 143 -13.69 -12.74 -3.97
C MET A 143 -12.53 -13.56 -3.41
N ALA A 144 -12.43 -13.71 -2.09
CA ALA A 144 -11.44 -14.58 -1.47
C ALA A 144 -11.66 -16.06 -1.84
N LYS A 145 -12.92 -16.51 -1.88
CA LYS A 145 -13.29 -17.87 -2.29
C LYS A 145 -12.99 -18.11 -3.77
N VAL A 146 -13.41 -17.19 -4.65
CA VAL A 146 -13.13 -17.28 -6.10
C VAL A 146 -11.64 -17.33 -6.35
N LYS A 147 -10.85 -16.48 -5.68
CA LYS A 147 -9.39 -16.48 -5.79
C LYS A 147 -8.76 -17.78 -5.27
N ALA A 148 -9.29 -18.34 -4.18
CA ALA A 148 -8.83 -19.62 -3.65
C ALA A 148 -9.16 -20.79 -4.61
N ASP A 149 -10.35 -20.80 -5.20
CA ASP A 149 -10.78 -21.84 -6.14
C ASP A 149 -9.98 -21.79 -7.45
N ILE A 150 -9.68 -20.59 -7.98
CA ILE A 150 -8.81 -20.42 -9.16
C ILE A 150 -7.41 -20.94 -8.87
N VAL A 151 -6.79 -20.53 -7.75
CA VAL A 151 -5.46 -20.96 -7.35
C VAL A 151 -5.41 -22.48 -7.10
N ALA A 152 -6.45 -23.04 -6.48
CA ALA A 152 -6.55 -24.48 -6.26
C ALA A 152 -6.68 -25.25 -7.57
N GLY A 153 -7.42 -24.72 -8.55
CA GLY A 153 -7.58 -25.30 -9.89
C GLY A 153 -6.27 -25.30 -10.68
N GLU A 154 -5.50 -24.21 -10.63
CA GLU A 154 -4.21 -24.10 -11.32
C GLU A 154 -3.10 -24.94 -10.69
N LEU A 155 -3.10 -25.05 -9.36
CA LEU A 155 -2.07 -25.81 -8.63
C LEU A 155 -2.33 -27.33 -8.57
N GLY A 156 -3.57 -27.76 -8.87
CA GLY A 156 -3.94 -29.17 -8.89
C GLY A 156 -3.46 -29.93 -7.62
N PRO A 157 -2.68 -31.04 -7.76
CA PRO A 157 -2.19 -31.83 -6.62
C PRO A 157 -1.30 -31.05 -5.64
N TRP A 158 -0.71 -29.94 -6.08
CA TRP A 158 0.20 -29.10 -5.28
C TRP A 158 -0.51 -28.07 -4.38
N ALA A 159 -1.84 -27.93 -4.51
CA ALA A 159 -2.61 -26.96 -3.74
C ALA A 159 -2.48 -27.14 -2.22
N GLY A 160 -2.33 -28.40 -1.77
CA GLY A 160 -2.13 -28.76 -0.37
C GLY A 160 -0.78 -28.27 0.17
N GLU A 161 0.28 -28.49 -0.58
CA GLU A 161 1.63 -28.05 -0.21
C GLU A 161 1.77 -26.53 -0.23
N TRP A 162 1.18 -25.88 -1.21
CA TRP A 162 1.12 -24.42 -1.28
C TRP A 162 0.41 -23.78 -0.09
N ARG A 163 -0.66 -24.41 0.42
CA ARG A 163 -1.36 -23.96 1.64
C ARG A 163 -0.45 -24.01 2.86
N LYS A 164 0.28 -25.11 3.05
CA LYS A 164 1.25 -25.26 4.16
C LYS A 164 2.36 -24.20 4.12
N ILE A 165 2.87 -23.90 2.93
CA ILE A 165 3.89 -22.86 2.73
C ILE A 165 3.31 -21.48 3.08
N ARG A 166 2.09 -21.19 2.67
CA ARG A 166 1.42 -19.90 2.96
C ARG A 166 1.17 -19.73 4.47
N GLU A 167 0.72 -20.76 5.14
CA GLU A 167 0.52 -20.76 6.59
C GLU A 167 1.83 -20.53 7.34
N ALA A 168 2.92 -21.19 6.90
CA ALA A 168 4.25 -21.00 7.47
C ALA A 168 4.81 -19.59 7.25
N VAL A 169 4.61 -19.00 6.06
CA VAL A 169 5.05 -17.64 5.72
C VAL A 169 4.20 -16.58 6.43
N GLY A 170 2.92 -16.86 6.69
CA GLY A 170 2.01 -15.95 7.40
C GLY A 170 2.24 -15.85 8.90
N GLN A 171 3.04 -16.73 9.49
CA GLN A 171 3.40 -16.66 10.90
C GLN A 171 4.51 -15.63 11.12
N GLN A 172 4.23 -14.60 11.88
CA GLN A 172 5.23 -13.62 12.30
C GLN A 172 6.08 -14.21 13.43
N GLY A 173 7.36 -14.48 13.15
CA GLY A 173 8.31 -14.99 14.13
C GLY A 173 9.40 -15.88 13.50
N VAL A 174 10.32 -16.38 14.31
CA VAL A 174 11.33 -17.36 13.88
C VAL A 174 10.64 -18.70 13.73
N VAL A 175 10.42 -19.14 12.50
CA VAL A 175 9.83 -20.45 12.20
C VAL A 175 10.94 -21.45 11.91
N MET A 176 11.04 -22.54 12.71
CA MET A 176 11.88 -23.68 12.37
C MET A 176 11.12 -24.55 11.36
N TYR A 177 11.62 -24.62 10.15
CA TYR A 177 11.07 -25.49 9.12
C TYR A 177 11.66 -26.89 9.26
N CYS A 178 10.82 -27.90 9.53
CA CYS A 178 11.18 -29.30 9.45
C CYS A 178 10.73 -29.85 8.08
N PRO A 179 11.66 -30.23 7.18
CA PRO A 179 11.32 -30.71 5.85
C PRO A 179 10.72 -32.12 5.84
N TYR A 180 10.68 -32.80 7.00
CA TYR A 180 10.13 -34.14 7.12
C TYR A 180 8.73 -34.07 7.76
N ALA A 181 7.69 -34.39 6.98
CA ALA A 181 6.37 -34.65 7.52
C ALA A 181 6.38 -36.04 8.18
N VAL A 182 6.33 -36.08 9.51
CA VAL A 182 6.07 -37.36 10.24
C VAL A 182 4.59 -37.67 10.05
N GLN A 183 4.27 -38.67 9.24
CA GLN A 183 2.92 -39.22 9.21
C GLN A 183 2.77 -40.09 10.47
N PRO A 184 1.78 -39.82 11.34
CA PRO A 184 1.46 -40.76 12.40
C PRO A 184 0.93 -42.06 11.74
N GLU A 185 1.59 -43.18 11.98
CA GLU A 185 1.03 -44.48 11.64
C GLU A 185 -0.26 -44.68 12.46
N MET A 186 -1.37 -44.99 11.76
CA MET A 186 -2.62 -45.41 12.39
C MET A 186 -2.57 -46.90 12.70
#